data_df5d9ab96a7e79fa2034c5794ce5c339
#
_entry.id   df5d9ab96a7e79fa2034c5794ce5c339
#
_cell.length_a   1.000
_cell.length_b   1.000
_cell.length_c   1.000
_cell.angle_alpha   90.00
_cell.angle_beta   90.00
_cell.angle_gamma   90.00
#
_symmetry.space_group_name_H-M   'P 1'
#
loop_
_entity.id
_entity.type
_entity.pdbx_description
1 polymer ?
#
loop_
_entity_poly.entity_id
_entity_poly.type
_entity_poly.pdbx_seq_one_letter_code
_entity_poly.pdbx_strand_id
1 'polypeptide(L)'
;MACSEVIYADDGALKGVVAGEFGKNADGTPGDGYEPGMELHGKYVFLSEGVRGSLAKEVIAKYNLSANCDVPKFGIGMKEIWEVKPENHNQGEVTHTMGWPLGFKNSGGSFIYHLENNRVYVGYIVDLKYKNPYLFPYMEFQRLKHHQKIAKVLEGGKRIAYGARAVTKGG
;
A
#
# COMPACT_ATOMS: atom_id res chain seq x y z
N MET A 1 3.76 -15.83 -3.33
CA MET A 1 4.31 -16.57 -2.18
C MET A 1 4.84 -15.57 -1.18
N ALA A 2 4.72 -15.84 0.11
CA ALA A 2 5.35 -15.00 1.14
C ALA A 2 6.85 -15.30 1.18
N CYS A 3 7.67 -14.28 1.48
CA CYS A 3 9.10 -14.44 1.75
C CYS A 3 9.32 -14.45 3.27
N SER A 4 10.07 -15.45 3.75
CA SER A 4 10.31 -15.68 5.17
C SER A 4 11.66 -15.14 5.65
N GLU A 5 12.67 -15.18 4.80
CA GLU A 5 14.05 -14.87 5.18
C GLU A 5 14.81 -14.16 4.05
N VAL A 6 15.84 -13.42 4.45
CA VAL A 6 16.82 -12.82 3.53
C VAL A 6 18.08 -13.68 3.53
N ILE A 7 18.60 -13.98 2.34
CA ILE A 7 19.83 -14.76 2.16
C ILE A 7 21.00 -13.81 1.93
N TYR A 8 22.06 -14.04 2.69
CA TYR A 8 23.31 -13.29 2.57
C TYR A 8 24.42 -14.20 2.02
N ALA A 9 25.32 -13.64 1.25
CA ALA A 9 26.56 -14.28 0.86
C ALA A 9 27.61 -14.21 1.98
N ASP A 10 28.70 -14.96 1.87
CA ASP A 10 29.76 -15.02 2.90
C ASP A 10 30.44 -13.67 3.14
N ASP A 11 30.49 -12.82 2.12
CA ASP A 11 30.98 -11.43 2.23
C ASP A 11 29.97 -10.46 2.85
N GLY A 12 28.80 -10.96 3.23
CA GLY A 12 27.69 -10.20 3.79
C GLY A 12 26.81 -9.49 2.79
N ALA A 13 27.05 -9.62 1.48
CA ALA A 13 26.16 -9.06 0.46
C ALA A 13 24.81 -9.77 0.43
N LEU A 14 23.76 -9.03 0.07
CA LEU A 14 22.42 -9.60 -0.06
C LEU A 14 22.36 -10.44 -1.34
N LYS A 15 22.04 -11.73 -1.21
CA LYS A 15 22.07 -12.72 -2.28
C LYS A 15 20.68 -13.06 -2.81
N GLY A 16 19.67 -13.04 -1.97
CA GLY A 16 18.33 -13.45 -2.33
C GLY A 16 17.35 -13.51 -1.16
N VAL A 17 16.28 -14.25 -1.34
CA VAL A 17 15.25 -14.49 -0.31
C VAL A 17 14.79 -15.94 -0.34
N VAL A 18 14.29 -16.42 0.80
CA VAL A 18 13.53 -17.68 0.90
C VAL A 18 12.06 -17.38 0.72
N ALA A 19 11.41 -18.07 -0.18
CA ALA A 19 9.98 -17.91 -0.47
C ALA A 19 9.21 -19.22 -0.34
N GLY A 20 7.96 -19.16 0.11
CA GLY A 20 7.05 -20.30 0.16
C GLY A 20 7.27 -21.25 1.34
N GLU A 21 7.98 -20.83 2.38
CA GLU A 21 8.12 -21.61 3.61
C GLU A 21 6.86 -21.48 4.46
N PHE A 22 6.29 -22.60 4.88
CA PHE A 22 5.06 -22.68 5.69
C PHE A 22 5.16 -23.74 6.79
N GLY A 23 4.29 -23.62 7.80
CA GLY A 23 4.11 -24.65 8.81
C GLY A 23 5.20 -24.75 9.87
N LYS A 24 5.97 -23.70 10.13
CA LYS A 24 6.83 -23.59 11.31
C LYS A 24 6.03 -23.35 12.58
N ASN A 25 6.40 -24.01 13.65
CA ASN A 25 5.94 -23.72 15.00
C ASN A 25 6.45 -22.37 15.51
N ALA A 26 5.91 -21.88 16.62
CA ALA A 26 6.31 -20.62 17.23
C ALA A 26 7.79 -20.56 17.65
N ASP A 27 8.39 -21.72 17.92
CA ASP A 27 9.81 -21.89 18.28
C ASP A 27 10.75 -22.02 17.06
N GLY A 28 10.17 -21.97 15.83
CA GLY A 28 10.90 -22.08 14.58
C GLY A 28 11.12 -23.52 14.09
N THR A 29 10.68 -24.55 14.83
CA THR A 29 10.78 -25.96 14.41
C THR A 29 9.74 -26.31 13.35
N PRO A 30 10.00 -27.30 12.46
CA PRO A 30 8.98 -27.84 11.58
C PRO A 30 7.78 -28.39 12.34
N GLY A 31 6.57 -27.95 11.98
CA GLY A 31 5.31 -28.45 12.51
C GLY A 31 4.61 -29.40 11.53
N ASP A 32 3.39 -29.82 11.89
CA ASP A 32 2.55 -30.61 11.01
C ASP A 32 2.20 -29.79 9.76
N GLY A 33 2.52 -30.33 8.57
CA GLY A 33 2.33 -29.63 7.30
C GLY A 33 3.45 -28.63 6.95
N TYR A 34 4.63 -28.78 7.53
CA TYR A 34 5.79 -27.99 7.15
C TYR A 34 6.17 -28.22 5.69
N GLU A 35 6.30 -27.12 4.95
CA GLU A 35 6.83 -27.11 3.59
C GLU A 35 8.09 -26.24 3.58
N PRO A 36 9.23 -26.79 3.11
CA PRO A 36 10.47 -26.01 3.01
C PRO A 36 10.32 -24.93 1.97
N GLY A 37 10.90 -23.77 2.27
CA GLY A 37 10.97 -22.67 1.31
C GLY A 37 11.94 -22.93 0.17
N MET A 38 11.80 -22.14 -0.87
CA MET A 38 12.68 -22.14 -2.04
C MET A 38 13.59 -20.92 -1.99
N GLU A 39 14.88 -21.10 -2.15
CA GLU A 39 15.81 -20.00 -2.29
C GLU A 39 15.71 -19.35 -3.68
N LEU A 40 15.44 -18.07 -3.72
CA LEU A 40 15.42 -17.27 -4.93
C LEU A 40 16.62 -16.32 -4.93
N HIS A 41 17.58 -16.57 -5.79
CA HIS A 41 18.79 -15.76 -5.91
C HIS A 41 18.62 -14.72 -7.02
N GLY A 42 19.17 -13.51 -6.83
CA GLY A 42 19.13 -12.44 -7.82
C GLY A 42 20.29 -11.48 -7.70
N LYS A 43 20.61 -10.79 -8.79
CA LYS A 43 21.60 -9.71 -8.79
C LYS A 43 21.11 -8.49 -7.98
N TYR A 44 19.80 -8.30 -7.89
CA TYR A 44 19.13 -7.27 -7.13
C TYR A 44 17.93 -7.87 -6.42
N VAL A 45 17.68 -7.41 -5.20
CA VAL A 45 16.49 -7.75 -4.40
C VAL A 45 15.71 -6.47 -4.13
N PHE A 46 14.44 -6.44 -4.52
CA PHE A 46 13.53 -5.33 -4.29
C PHE A 46 12.57 -5.68 -3.15
N LEU A 47 12.68 -4.97 -2.03
CA LEU A 47 11.81 -5.13 -0.89
C LEU A 47 10.63 -4.16 -0.99
N SER A 48 9.52 -4.63 -1.55
CA SER A 48 8.29 -3.85 -1.76
C SER A 48 7.19 -4.20 -0.75
N GLU A 49 7.57 -4.37 0.50
CA GLU A 49 6.72 -4.89 1.59
C GLU A 49 5.81 -3.83 2.23
N GLY A 50 5.87 -2.60 1.75
CA GLY A 50 5.09 -1.48 2.28
C GLY A 50 5.74 -0.83 3.51
N VAL A 51 4.93 -0.11 4.28
CA VAL A 51 5.39 0.79 5.34
C VAL A 51 6.16 0.12 6.47
N ARG A 52 5.91 -1.16 6.72
CA ARG A 52 6.55 -1.95 7.78
C ARG A 52 6.87 -3.37 7.30
N GLY A 53 7.65 -3.47 6.25
CA GLY A 53 8.12 -4.75 5.75
C GLY A 53 8.99 -5.49 6.77
N SER A 54 8.74 -6.78 6.96
CA SER A 54 9.49 -7.58 7.93
C SER A 54 10.95 -7.71 7.52
N LEU A 55 11.22 -8.13 6.30
CA LEU A 55 12.58 -8.30 5.78
C LEU A 55 13.28 -6.95 5.58
N ALA A 56 12.54 -5.91 5.16
CA ALA A 56 13.08 -4.57 5.03
C ALA A 56 13.66 -4.05 6.35
N LYS A 57 13.01 -4.32 7.50
CA LYS A 57 13.54 -3.94 8.82
C LYS A 57 14.87 -4.62 9.14
N GLU A 58 15.00 -5.90 8.82
CA GLU A 58 16.23 -6.66 9.04
C GLU A 58 17.38 -6.10 8.20
N VAL A 59 17.14 -5.84 6.93
CA VAL A 59 18.13 -5.27 6.01
C VAL A 59 18.52 -3.86 6.44
N ILE A 60 17.56 -3.02 6.81
CA ILE A 60 17.82 -1.65 7.31
C ILE A 60 18.69 -1.70 8.57
N ALA A 61 18.37 -2.58 9.52
CA ALA A 61 19.14 -2.72 10.76
C ALA A 61 20.54 -3.27 10.49
N LYS A 62 20.66 -4.32 9.67
CA LYS A 62 21.95 -4.97 9.36
C LYS A 62 22.97 -4.01 8.74
N TYR A 63 22.52 -3.19 7.80
CA TYR A 63 23.42 -2.27 7.09
C TYR A 63 23.34 -0.83 7.61
N ASN A 64 22.60 -0.59 8.71
CA ASN A 64 22.41 0.75 9.30
C ASN A 64 21.92 1.79 8.24
N LEU A 65 20.99 1.40 7.38
CA LEU A 65 20.57 2.24 6.24
C LEU A 65 19.82 3.49 6.67
N SER A 66 19.32 3.57 7.89
CA SER A 66 18.61 4.73 8.44
C SER A 66 19.51 5.77 9.13
N ALA A 67 20.82 5.56 9.21
CA ALA A 67 21.73 6.41 9.99
C ALA A 67 21.73 7.90 9.57
N ASN A 68 21.51 8.16 8.30
CA ASN A 68 21.52 9.52 7.72
C ASN A 68 20.18 9.90 7.09
N CYS A 69 19.09 9.24 7.50
CA CYS A 69 17.76 9.51 7.00
C CYS A 69 16.98 10.45 7.90
N ASP A 70 16.13 11.27 7.31
CA ASP A 70 15.13 12.04 8.06
C ASP A 70 14.07 11.10 8.68
N VAL A 71 13.34 11.63 9.66
CA VAL A 71 12.23 10.91 10.27
C VAL A 71 11.18 10.58 9.21
N PRO A 72 10.80 9.31 9.05
CA PRO A 72 9.81 8.91 8.06
C PRO A 72 8.47 9.63 8.25
N LYS A 73 7.86 10.04 7.15
CA LYS A 73 6.52 10.60 7.12
C LYS A 73 5.54 9.52 6.66
N PHE A 74 4.37 9.55 7.26
CA PHE A 74 3.35 8.54 7.00
C PHE A 74 2.05 9.19 6.52
N GLY A 75 1.35 8.47 5.66
CA GLY A 75 -0.01 8.76 5.27
C GLY A 75 -0.91 7.56 5.54
N ILE A 76 -2.21 7.79 5.52
CA ILE A 76 -3.22 6.75 5.42
C ILE A 76 -3.81 6.77 4.01
N GLY A 77 -3.74 5.63 3.31
CA GLY A 77 -4.42 5.42 2.04
C GLY A 77 -5.66 4.57 2.27
N MET A 78 -6.80 5.07 1.80
CA MET A 78 -8.07 4.34 1.76
C MET A 78 -8.44 4.11 0.31
N LYS A 79 -8.96 2.94 0.01
CA LYS A 79 -9.34 2.57 -1.36
C LYS A 79 -10.64 1.79 -1.36
N GLU A 80 -11.47 2.07 -2.34
CA GLU A 80 -12.68 1.33 -2.66
C GLU A 80 -12.65 0.85 -4.11
N ILE A 81 -13.27 -0.28 -4.37
CA ILE A 81 -13.54 -0.80 -5.70
C ILE A 81 -15.03 -0.73 -5.92
N TRP A 82 -15.42 -0.08 -7.00
CA TRP A 82 -16.81 0.09 -7.40
C TRP A 82 -17.05 -0.59 -8.74
N GLU A 83 -18.14 -1.30 -8.84
CA GLU A 83 -18.73 -1.71 -10.10
C GLU A 83 -19.72 -0.62 -10.53
N VAL A 84 -19.41 0.06 -11.64
CA VAL A 84 -20.16 1.22 -12.11
C VAL A 84 -20.95 0.89 -13.36
N LYS A 85 -21.89 1.76 -13.72
CA LYS A 85 -22.64 1.62 -14.97
C LYS A 85 -21.73 1.81 -16.19
N PRO A 86 -21.94 1.08 -17.29
CA PRO A 86 -21.11 1.20 -18.48
C PRO A 86 -21.02 2.63 -19.02
N GLU A 87 -22.12 3.41 -18.96
CA GLU A 87 -22.15 4.81 -19.39
C GLU A 87 -21.29 5.76 -18.55
N ASN A 88 -20.92 5.36 -17.35
CA ASN A 88 -20.06 6.11 -16.44
C ASN A 88 -18.61 5.58 -16.42
N HIS A 89 -18.29 4.63 -17.30
CA HIS A 89 -17.01 3.96 -17.35
C HIS A 89 -16.23 4.30 -18.62
N ASN A 90 -14.93 4.54 -18.46
CA ASN A 90 -14.00 4.74 -19.58
C ASN A 90 -12.71 3.98 -19.29
N GLN A 91 -12.63 2.72 -19.71
CA GLN A 91 -11.49 1.83 -19.42
C GLN A 91 -10.15 2.46 -19.81
N GLY A 92 -9.21 2.42 -18.86
CA GLY A 92 -7.87 2.99 -19.00
C GLY A 92 -7.76 4.47 -18.59
N GLU A 93 -8.88 5.13 -18.29
CA GLU A 93 -8.84 6.49 -17.76
C GLU A 93 -8.23 6.52 -16.36
N VAL A 94 -7.28 7.44 -16.15
CA VAL A 94 -6.60 7.70 -14.88
C VAL A 94 -6.78 9.16 -14.52
N THR A 95 -7.40 9.41 -13.39
CA THR A 95 -7.54 10.76 -12.84
C THR A 95 -6.85 10.85 -11.48
N HIS A 96 -5.98 11.84 -11.32
CA HIS A 96 -5.41 12.22 -10.03
C HIS A 96 -5.95 13.57 -9.60
N THR A 97 -6.22 13.73 -8.30
CA THR A 97 -6.64 15.00 -7.73
C THR A 97 -5.81 15.37 -6.51
N MET A 98 -5.80 16.66 -6.19
CA MET A 98 -5.18 17.18 -4.97
C MET A 98 -6.04 18.31 -4.38
N GLY A 99 -5.88 18.55 -3.08
CA GLY A 99 -6.54 19.65 -2.36
C GLY A 99 -7.87 19.25 -1.75
N TRP A 100 -8.93 19.17 -2.52
CA TRP A 100 -10.25 18.82 -2.00
C TRP A 100 -10.32 17.37 -1.48
N PRO A 101 -10.98 17.10 -0.33
CA PRO A 101 -11.66 18.03 0.59
C PRO A 101 -10.75 18.69 1.64
N LEU A 102 -9.45 18.36 1.69
CA LEU A 102 -8.53 18.81 2.75
C LEU A 102 -8.02 20.25 2.56
N GLY A 103 -8.10 20.79 1.36
CA GLY A 103 -7.45 22.05 1.02
C GLY A 103 -5.93 21.92 0.92
N PHE A 104 -5.24 23.02 0.63
CA PHE A 104 -3.78 23.01 0.37
C PHE A 104 -2.90 22.96 1.62
N LYS A 105 -3.47 23.13 2.82
CA LYS A 105 -2.71 23.10 4.08
C LYS A 105 -2.40 21.69 4.57
N ASN A 106 -3.14 20.70 4.11
CA ASN A 106 -2.94 19.31 4.45
C ASN A 106 -2.58 18.55 3.17
N SER A 107 -1.45 17.86 3.19
CA SER A 107 -1.04 17.05 2.06
C SER A 107 -1.94 15.82 1.92
N GLY A 108 -2.35 15.56 0.69
CA GLY A 108 -3.22 14.45 0.34
C GLY A 108 -3.76 14.61 -1.06
N GLY A 109 -4.47 13.62 -1.52
CA GLY A 109 -5.05 13.60 -2.84
C GLY A 109 -5.81 12.33 -3.11
N SER A 110 -6.42 12.25 -4.27
CA SER A 110 -7.15 11.06 -4.68
C SER A 110 -6.72 10.55 -6.04
N PHE A 111 -7.06 9.32 -6.30
CA PHE A 111 -6.97 8.72 -7.62
C PHE A 111 -8.28 8.03 -7.98
N ILE A 112 -8.58 8.01 -9.26
CA ILE A 112 -9.71 7.30 -9.84
C ILE A 112 -9.16 6.55 -11.06
N TYR A 113 -9.23 5.24 -11.05
CA TYR A 113 -8.74 4.38 -12.12
C TYR A 113 -9.87 3.54 -12.67
N HIS A 114 -10.14 3.69 -13.96
CA HIS A 114 -11.12 2.88 -14.68
C HIS A 114 -10.44 1.61 -15.20
N LEU A 115 -10.73 0.51 -14.57
CA LEU A 115 -10.17 -0.80 -14.88
C LEU A 115 -11.09 -1.62 -15.78
N GLU A 116 -10.75 -2.87 -15.98
CA GLU A 116 -11.57 -3.82 -16.73
C GLU A 116 -12.92 -4.11 -16.05
N ASN A 117 -13.88 -4.62 -16.81
CA ASN A 117 -15.17 -5.10 -16.32
C ASN A 117 -16.00 -4.03 -15.57
N ASN A 118 -16.04 -2.79 -16.07
CA ASN A 118 -16.75 -1.66 -15.46
C ASN A 118 -16.37 -1.40 -13.99
N ARG A 119 -15.14 -1.72 -13.62
CA ARG A 119 -14.64 -1.47 -12.27
C ARG A 119 -13.88 -0.16 -12.21
N VAL A 120 -14.15 0.59 -11.16
CA VAL A 120 -13.46 1.84 -10.86
C VAL A 120 -12.82 1.73 -9.47
N TYR A 121 -11.51 2.00 -9.39
CA TYR A 121 -10.80 2.15 -8.13
C TYR A 121 -10.81 3.62 -7.75
N VAL A 122 -11.37 3.90 -6.58
CA VAL A 122 -11.32 5.23 -5.98
C VAL A 122 -10.47 5.14 -4.73
N GLY A 123 -9.40 5.92 -4.69
CA GLY A 123 -8.52 5.97 -3.53
C GLY A 123 -8.30 7.39 -3.04
N TYR A 124 -8.05 7.52 -1.76
CA TYR A 124 -7.79 8.78 -1.08
C TYR A 124 -6.66 8.63 -0.07
N ILE A 125 -5.68 9.49 -0.16
CA ILE A 125 -4.52 9.51 0.71
C ILE A 125 -4.54 10.78 1.55
N VAL A 126 -4.32 10.63 2.86
CA VAL A 126 -4.19 11.73 3.82
C VAL A 126 -2.86 11.60 4.54
N ASP A 127 -2.05 12.65 4.47
CA ASP A 127 -0.82 12.75 5.28
C ASP A 127 -1.22 12.81 6.77
N LEU A 128 -0.61 11.96 7.61
CA LEU A 128 -0.93 11.86 9.03
C LEU A 128 -0.36 13.02 9.87
N LYS A 129 0.41 13.93 9.26
CA LYS A 129 0.91 15.15 9.92
C LYS A 129 -0.08 16.32 9.86
N TYR A 130 -1.37 16.06 9.85
CA TYR A 130 -2.36 17.14 9.94
C TYR A 130 -2.44 17.75 11.35
N LYS A 131 -2.73 19.06 11.41
CA LYS A 131 -2.78 19.81 12.67
C LYS A 131 -4.15 19.81 13.33
N ASN A 132 -5.21 19.54 12.55
CA ASN A 132 -6.58 19.56 13.06
C ASN A 132 -6.92 18.23 13.77
N PRO A 133 -7.06 18.18 15.10
CA PRO A 133 -7.35 16.95 15.83
C PRO A 133 -8.75 16.36 15.50
N TYR A 134 -9.64 17.16 14.94
CA TYR A 134 -10.98 16.72 14.53
C TYR A 134 -11.04 16.21 13.10
N LEU A 135 -9.94 16.23 12.37
CA LEU A 135 -9.89 15.66 11.03
C LEU A 135 -9.99 14.14 11.12
N PHE A 136 -10.99 13.59 10.47
CA PHE A 136 -11.18 12.14 10.39
C PHE A 136 -11.02 11.68 8.94
N PRO A 137 -9.90 11.03 8.58
CA PRO A 137 -9.56 10.69 7.19
C PRO A 137 -10.66 9.95 6.44
N TYR A 138 -11.35 9.01 7.10
CA TYR A 138 -12.46 8.27 6.48
C TYR A 138 -13.64 9.20 6.10
N MET A 139 -13.99 10.14 6.95
CA MET A 139 -15.06 11.09 6.61
C MET A 139 -14.65 12.03 5.48
N GLU A 140 -13.39 12.42 5.43
CA GLU A 140 -12.87 13.20 4.28
C GLU A 140 -12.91 12.38 2.98
N PHE A 141 -12.68 11.08 3.04
CA PHE A 141 -12.87 10.20 1.89
C PHE A 141 -14.36 10.11 1.48
N GLN A 142 -15.29 10.09 2.43
CA GLN A 142 -16.73 10.15 2.11
C GLN A 142 -17.08 11.49 1.44
N ARG A 143 -16.57 12.62 1.97
CA ARG A 143 -16.77 13.95 1.37
C ARG A 143 -16.19 14.03 -0.04
N LEU A 144 -15.03 13.41 -0.30
CA LEU A 144 -14.45 13.34 -1.64
C LEU A 144 -15.44 12.76 -2.66
N LYS A 145 -16.11 11.67 -2.30
CA LYS A 145 -17.07 11.00 -3.20
C LYS A 145 -18.29 11.84 -3.57
N HIS A 146 -18.60 12.87 -2.78
CA HIS A 146 -19.64 13.84 -3.10
C HIS A 146 -19.19 14.97 -4.05
N HIS A 147 -17.91 15.01 -4.44
CA HIS A 147 -17.47 15.92 -5.46
C HIS A 147 -18.17 15.61 -6.78
N GLN A 148 -18.75 16.62 -7.44
CA GLN A 148 -19.63 16.46 -8.61
C GLN A 148 -19.11 15.51 -9.68
N LYS A 149 -17.81 15.63 -10.03
CA LYS A 149 -17.19 14.75 -11.05
C LYS A 149 -17.07 13.30 -10.59
N ILE A 150 -16.75 13.08 -9.31
CA ILE A 150 -16.56 11.74 -8.74
C ILE A 150 -17.91 11.07 -8.51
N ALA A 151 -18.87 11.82 -7.95
CA ALA A 151 -20.22 11.34 -7.71
C ALA A 151 -20.87 10.85 -9.03
N LYS A 152 -20.65 11.56 -10.15
CA LYS A 152 -21.16 11.14 -11.46
C LYS A 152 -20.60 9.78 -11.89
N VAL A 153 -19.31 9.53 -11.68
CA VAL A 153 -18.69 8.22 -12.02
C VAL A 153 -19.31 7.10 -11.20
N LEU A 154 -19.59 7.36 -9.92
CA LEU A 154 -20.09 6.35 -8.98
C LEU A 154 -21.62 6.22 -8.98
N GLU A 155 -22.34 7.07 -9.70
CA GLU A 155 -23.81 7.12 -9.71
C GLU A 155 -24.43 5.79 -10.12
N GLY A 156 -25.26 5.24 -9.22
CA GLY A 156 -25.92 3.96 -9.42
C GLY A 156 -24.98 2.75 -9.43
N GLY A 157 -23.71 2.97 -9.08
CA GLY A 157 -22.73 1.90 -8.91
C GLY A 157 -22.84 1.20 -7.54
N LYS A 158 -22.16 0.06 -7.42
CA LYS A 158 -22.10 -0.75 -6.21
C LYS A 158 -20.64 -0.87 -5.73
N ARG A 159 -20.37 -0.53 -4.47
CA ARG A 159 -19.06 -0.81 -3.86
C ARG A 159 -18.92 -2.31 -3.61
N ILE A 160 -17.89 -2.94 -4.18
CA ILE A 160 -17.66 -4.39 -4.08
C ILE A 160 -16.51 -4.74 -3.15
N ALA A 161 -15.56 -3.82 -2.92
CA ALA A 161 -14.47 -4.02 -1.97
C ALA A 161 -13.98 -2.68 -1.40
N TYR A 162 -13.32 -2.75 -0.26
CA TYR A 162 -12.68 -1.60 0.37
C TYR A 162 -11.51 -2.03 1.25
N GLY A 163 -10.62 -1.09 1.55
CA GLY A 163 -9.51 -1.29 2.46
C GLY A 163 -8.77 0.00 2.76
N ALA A 164 -7.98 -0.03 3.81
CA ALA A 164 -7.10 1.06 4.18
C ALA A 164 -5.73 0.52 4.61
N ARG A 165 -4.68 1.29 4.33
CA ARG A 165 -3.33 0.95 4.73
C ARG A 165 -2.50 2.19 4.97
N ALA A 166 -1.60 2.13 5.96
CA ALA A 166 -0.57 3.15 6.09
C ALA A 166 0.40 3.08 4.90
N VAL A 167 0.91 4.23 4.49
CA VAL A 167 1.90 4.38 3.42
C VAL A 167 3.02 5.29 3.91
N THR A 168 4.25 5.05 3.46
CA THR A 168 5.37 5.96 3.68
C THR A 168 5.38 7.05 2.61
N LYS A 169 5.74 8.25 3.02
CA LYS A 169 5.90 9.40 2.15
C LYS A 169 7.32 9.93 2.25
N GLY A 170 8.23 9.23 1.63
CA GLY A 170 9.63 9.63 1.63
C GLY A 170 10.24 9.78 3.05
N GLY A 171 11.53 9.90 3.13
CA GLY A 171 12.32 10.13 4.33
C GLY A 171 13.73 10.52 3.94
#